data_c54731b32b86fcec23885685d939d2ea
#
_entry.id   c54731b32b86fcec23885685d939d2ea
#
_cell.length_a   1.000
_cell.length_b   1.000
_cell.length_c   1.000
_cell.angle_alpha   90.00
_cell.angle_beta   90.00
_cell.angle_gamma   90.00
#
_symmetry.space_group_name_H-M   'P 1'
#
loop_
_entity.id
_entity.type
_entity.pdbx_description
1 polymer ?
#
loop_
_entity_poly.entity_id
_entity_poly.type
_entity_poly.pdbx_seq_one_letter_code
_entity_poly.pdbx_strand_id
1 'polypeptide(L)'
;WLVKNEVVELSADLAFGTIDSWLIWKLTQGSVHATDASNASRTLLYDIQEGCWSPELCELFGVPVSSLPDVRPSSGRFGLTADTTALGSGIPISGVAGDQQSALFGQACLEPGMTKNTYGTGSFVLMNAGQHCPEPVDGLLTTVAWDLGDGPTYALEGSVFVAGAAIQWLRDGLGIISQASEIGDFAASVTDNSGVYFVPAFAG
;
A
#
# COMPACT_ATOMS: atom_id res chain seq x y z
N TRP A 1 -19.21 -3.32 -5.96
CA TRP A 1 -19.69 -4.35 -6.89
C TRP A 1 -20.39 -5.49 -6.16
N LEU A 2 -19.79 -6.06 -5.11
CA LEU A 2 -20.34 -7.21 -4.36
C LEU A 2 -21.74 -6.92 -3.79
N VAL A 3 -21.93 -5.77 -3.16
CA VAL A 3 -23.21 -5.34 -2.60
C VAL A 3 -24.24 -5.06 -3.69
N LYS A 4 -23.84 -4.33 -4.75
CA LYS A 4 -24.75 -3.99 -5.86
C LYS A 4 -25.24 -5.20 -6.66
N ASN A 5 -24.50 -6.31 -6.64
CA ASN A 5 -24.86 -7.56 -7.32
C ASN A 5 -25.39 -8.63 -6.36
N GLU A 6 -25.79 -8.22 -5.15
CA GLU A 6 -26.39 -9.08 -4.13
C GLU A 6 -25.55 -10.32 -3.77
N VAL A 7 -24.22 -10.24 -3.97
CA VAL A 7 -23.27 -11.30 -3.57
C VAL A 7 -23.02 -11.26 -2.07
N VAL A 8 -23.08 -10.05 -1.49
CA VAL A 8 -22.92 -9.79 -0.05
C VAL A 8 -24.05 -8.88 0.39
N GLU A 9 -24.75 -9.29 1.43
CA GLU A 9 -25.76 -8.48 2.10
C GLU A 9 -25.10 -7.64 3.20
N LEU A 10 -25.42 -6.33 3.25
CA LEU A 10 -24.97 -5.46 4.32
C LEU A 10 -25.75 -5.81 5.60
N SER A 11 -25.10 -6.46 6.54
CA SER A 11 -25.64 -6.82 7.85
C SER A 11 -24.75 -6.28 8.97
N ALA A 12 -25.26 -6.31 10.19
CA ALA A 12 -24.49 -5.89 11.37
C ALA A 12 -23.27 -6.79 11.64
N ASP A 13 -23.26 -8.00 11.08
CA ASP A 13 -22.17 -8.96 11.24
C ASP A 13 -21.11 -8.84 10.13
N LEU A 14 -21.31 -7.93 9.16
CA LEU A 14 -20.37 -7.73 8.08
C LEU A 14 -19.22 -6.82 8.54
N ALA A 15 -17.99 -7.28 8.34
CA ALA A 15 -16.79 -6.51 8.58
C ALA A 15 -16.03 -6.27 7.26
N PHE A 16 -15.67 -5.03 7.01
CA PHE A 16 -14.76 -4.65 5.93
C PHE A 16 -13.34 -4.51 6.49
N GLY A 17 -12.34 -4.73 5.64
CA GLY A 17 -10.95 -4.54 6.02
C GLY A 17 -10.00 -4.78 4.88
N THR A 18 -8.79 -4.32 5.04
CA THR A 18 -7.63 -4.61 4.22
C THR A 18 -7.01 -5.96 4.63
N ILE A 19 -6.02 -6.43 3.91
CA ILE A 19 -5.40 -7.75 4.17
C ILE A 19 -4.80 -7.84 5.58
N ASP A 20 -4.25 -6.76 6.10
CA ASP A 20 -3.72 -6.68 7.48
C ASP A 20 -4.82 -6.91 8.53
N SER A 21 -6.01 -6.29 8.34
CA SER A 21 -7.17 -6.52 9.21
C SER A 21 -7.58 -7.99 9.22
N TRP A 22 -7.59 -8.63 8.04
CA TRP A 22 -7.88 -10.04 7.92
C TRP A 22 -6.83 -10.90 8.63
N LEU A 23 -5.54 -10.58 8.49
CA LEU A 23 -4.46 -11.29 9.17
C LEU A 23 -4.56 -11.15 10.69
N ILE A 24 -4.81 -9.94 11.21
CA ILE A 24 -5.03 -9.69 12.63
C ILE A 24 -6.22 -10.50 13.13
N TRP A 25 -7.34 -10.44 12.42
CA TRP A 25 -8.54 -11.21 12.74
C TRP A 25 -8.25 -12.71 12.84
N LYS A 26 -7.54 -13.27 11.87
CA LYS A 26 -7.17 -14.71 11.87
C LYS A 26 -6.20 -15.05 12.99
N LEU A 27 -5.17 -14.23 13.21
CA LEU A 27 -4.17 -14.46 14.24
C LEU A 27 -4.74 -14.33 15.67
N THR A 28 -5.77 -13.51 15.85
CA THR A 28 -6.44 -13.29 17.14
C THR A 28 -7.71 -14.12 17.32
N GLN A 29 -8.00 -15.04 16.39
CA GLN A 29 -9.21 -15.87 16.39
C GLN A 29 -10.51 -15.04 16.47
N GLY A 30 -10.56 -13.94 15.72
CA GLY A 30 -11.74 -13.08 15.63
C GLY A 30 -11.92 -12.10 16.79
N SER A 31 -10.99 -12.00 17.72
CA SER A 31 -11.12 -11.10 18.87
C SER A 31 -10.74 -9.64 18.57
N VAL A 32 -10.01 -9.38 17.47
CA VAL A 32 -9.56 -8.04 17.10
C VAL A 32 -9.86 -7.77 15.63
N HIS A 33 -10.60 -6.69 15.38
CA HIS A 33 -10.82 -6.11 14.05
C HIS A 33 -10.16 -4.74 14.02
N ALA A 34 -8.93 -4.68 13.53
CA ALA A 34 -8.12 -3.48 13.53
C ALA A 34 -7.25 -3.38 12.27
N THR A 35 -6.82 -2.17 11.98
CA THR A 35 -5.86 -1.81 10.93
C THR A 35 -4.93 -0.72 11.45
N ASP A 36 -3.89 -0.37 10.69
CA ASP A 36 -3.11 0.82 10.96
C ASP A 36 -3.44 1.98 9.99
N ALA A 37 -2.99 3.19 10.33
CA ALA A 37 -3.25 4.37 9.53
C ALA A 37 -2.67 4.28 8.11
N SER A 38 -1.55 3.57 7.90
CA SER A 38 -0.94 3.42 6.58
C SER A 38 -1.81 2.56 5.64
N ASN A 39 -2.38 1.45 6.13
CA ASN A 39 -3.33 0.63 5.37
C ASN A 39 -4.68 1.35 5.21
N ALA A 40 -5.20 1.99 6.26
CA ALA A 40 -6.44 2.75 6.19
C ALA A 40 -6.38 3.84 5.10
N SER A 41 -5.27 4.54 4.97
CA SER A 41 -5.05 5.59 3.97
C SER A 41 -5.15 5.10 2.50
N ARG A 42 -5.14 3.77 2.26
CA ARG A 42 -5.26 3.18 0.92
C ARG A 42 -6.70 2.83 0.53
N THR A 43 -7.67 3.05 1.40
CA THR A 43 -9.05 2.57 1.21
C THR A 43 -9.97 3.55 0.50
N LEU A 44 -9.57 4.82 0.34
CA LEU A 44 -10.43 5.95 -0.08
C LEU A 44 -11.58 6.27 0.90
N LEU A 45 -11.56 5.69 2.10
CA LEU A 45 -12.58 5.91 3.14
C LEU A 45 -12.03 6.65 4.36
N TYR A 46 -10.71 6.72 4.46
CA TYR A 46 -10.00 7.31 5.61
C TYR A 46 -9.55 8.73 5.28
N ASP A 47 -9.94 9.67 6.14
CA ASP A 47 -9.44 11.03 6.10
C ASP A 47 -8.06 11.07 6.78
N ILE A 48 -7.03 11.26 5.98
CA ILE A 48 -5.65 11.24 6.46
C ILE A 48 -5.27 12.48 7.28
N GLN A 49 -6.01 13.59 7.14
CA GLN A 49 -5.78 14.82 7.90
C GLN A 49 -6.46 14.75 9.27
N GLU A 50 -7.73 14.32 9.28
CA GLU A 50 -8.50 14.17 10.52
C GLU A 50 -8.14 12.90 11.29
N GLY A 51 -7.49 11.93 10.65
CA GLY A 51 -7.07 10.68 11.28
C GLY A 51 -8.23 9.74 11.62
N CYS A 52 -9.31 9.75 10.82
CA CYS A 52 -10.51 8.94 11.07
C CYS A 52 -11.18 8.48 9.76
N TRP A 53 -12.07 7.49 9.89
CA TRP A 53 -12.96 7.14 8.78
C TRP A 53 -13.88 8.30 8.45
N SER A 54 -13.93 8.71 7.18
CA SER A 54 -14.80 9.79 6.71
C SER A 54 -16.24 9.29 6.55
N PRO A 55 -17.22 9.81 7.31
CA PRO A 55 -18.61 9.43 7.13
C PRO A 55 -19.15 9.76 5.73
N GLU A 56 -18.71 10.88 5.15
CA GLU A 56 -19.10 11.31 3.81
C GLU A 56 -18.63 10.34 2.74
N LEU A 57 -17.35 9.94 2.77
CA LEU A 57 -16.80 8.97 1.83
C LEU A 57 -17.42 7.59 2.03
N CYS A 58 -17.64 7.19 3.28
CA CYS A 58 -18.32 5.93 3.59
C CYS A 58 -19.74 5.89 3.03
N GLU A 59 -20.50 6.97 3.15
CA GLU A 59 -21.83 7.11 2.55
C GLU A 59 -21.77 7.06 1.02
N LEU A 60 -20.83 7.79 0.41
CA LEU A 60 -20.63 7.83 -1.05
C LEU A 60 -20.36 6.42 -1.63
N PHE A 61 -19.54 5.63 -0.95
CA PHE A 61 -19.20 4.28 -1.37
C PHE A 61 -20.17 3.20 -0.86
N GLY A 62 -21.13 3.57 -0.02
CA GLY A 62 -22.12 2.65 0.55
C GLY A 62 -21.52 1.64 1.53
N VAL A 63 -20.50 2.06 2.30
CA VAL A 63 -19.83 1.25 3.32
C VAL A 63 -20.21 1.77 4.71
N PRO A 64 -20.87 0.99 5.56
CA PRO A 64 -21.19 1.42 6.91
C PRO A 64 -19.92 1.66 7.74
N VAL A 65 -19.79 2.82 8.38
CA VAL A 65 -18.62 3.11 9.25
C VAL A 65 -18.46 2.06 10.35
N SER A 66 -19.57 1.55 10.88
CA SER A 66 -19.58 0.50 11.91
C SER A 66 -18.99 -0.84 11.48
N SER A 67 -18.83 -1.06 10.18
CA SER A 67 -18.23 -2.27 9.62
C SER A 67 -16.72 -2.16 9.38
N LEU A 68 -16.14 -0.98 9.60
CA LEU A 68 -14.72 -0.71 9.40
C LEU A 68 -13.89 -1.01 10.65
N PRO A 69 -12.61 -1.39 10.50
CA PRO A 69 -11.74 -1.73 11.62
C PRO A 69 -11.35 -0.51 12.46
N ASP A 70 -10.98 -0.75 13.71
CA ASP A 70 -10.30 0.25 14.53
C ASP A 70 -8.97 0.63 13.91
N VAL A 71 -8.75 1.93 13.68
CA VAL A 71 -7.46 2.42 13.19
C VAL A 71 -6.54 2.68 14.39
N ARG A 72 -5.34 2.12 14.36
CA ARG A 72 -4.36 2.22 15.43
C ARG A 72 -3.03 2.73 14.89
N PRO A 73 -2.12 3.25 15.74
CA PRO A 73 -0.75 3.53 15.36
C PRO A 73 -0.08 2.29 14.75
N SER A 74 0.79 2.49 13.75
CA SER A 74 1.51 1.41 13.07
C SER A 74 2.42 0.61 14.01
N SER A 75 2.91 1.27 15.07
CA SER A 75 3.66 0.65 16.18
C SER A 75 2.82 0.68 17.44
N GLY A 76 2.48 -0.50 17.98
CA GLY A 76 1.64 -0.61 19.16
C GLY A 76 1.07 -2.02 19.30
N ARG A 77 0.20 -2.22 20.28
CA ARG A 77 -0.38 -3.54 20.52
C ARG A 77 -1.70 -3.70 19.78
N PHE A 78 -1.71 -4.53 18.74
CA PHE A 78 -2.93 -4.91 18.04
C PHE A 78 -3.65 -6.08 18.72
N GLY A 79 -2.91 -7.04 19.27
CA GLY A 79 -3.47 -8.20 19.95
C GLY A 79 -2.41 -9.23 20.31
N LEU A 80 -2.87 -10.42 20.68
CA LEU A 80 -2.03 -11.60 20.89
C LEU A 80 -2.49 -12.70 19.96
N THR A 81 -1.55 -13.52 19.50
CA THR A 81 -1.90 -14.72 18.72
C THR A 81 -2.69 -15.70 19.58
N ALA A 82 -3.67 -16.36 18.98
CA ALA A 82 -4.48 -17.39 19.60
C ALA A 82 -3.84 -18.77 19.47
N ASP A 83 -4.28 -19.72 20.29
CA ASP A 83 -3.78 -21.11 20.30
C ASP A 83 -3.95 -21.86 18.98
N THR A 84 -4.92 -21.44 18.16
CA THR A 84 -5.23 -22.05 16.86
C THR A 84 -4.27 -21.65 15.75
N THR A 85 -3.33 -20.74 16.02
CA THR A 85 -2.33 -20.33 15.02
C THR A 85 -1.15 -21.31 15.00
N ALA A 86 -0.54 -21.49 13.82
CA ALA A 86 0.69 -22.27 13.69
C ALA A 86 1.88 -21.66 14.45
N LEU A 87 1.76 -20.41 14.89
CA LEU A 87 2.78 -19.67 15.64
C LEU A 87 2.71 -19.92 17.15
N GLY A 88 1.62 -20.53 17.64
CA GLY A 88 1.30 -20.65 19.08
C GLY A 88 0.63 -19.40 19.62
N SER A 89 0.16 -19.50 20.87
CA SER A 89 -0.57 -18.42 21.56
C SER A 89 0.35 -17.44 22.28
N GLY A 90 -0.20 -16.23 22.51
CA GLY A 90 0.41 -15.24 23.38
C GLY A 90 1.52 -14.41 22.74
N ILE A 91 1.80 -14.56 21.45
CA ILE A 91 2.76 -13.72 20.73
C ILE A 91 2.11 -12.37 20.44
N PRO A 92 2.71 -11.24 20.86
CA PRO A 92 2.14 -9.93 20.58
C PRO A 92 2.25 -9.57 19.10
N ILE A 93 1.14 -9.05 18.53
CA ILE A 93 1.12 -8.39 17.24
C ILE A 93 1.36 -6.91 17.52
N SER A 94 2.56 -6.42 17.23
CA SER A 94 3.02 -5.10 17.72
C SER A 94 3.41 -4.12 16.62
N GLY A 95 3.30 -4.53 15.35
CA GLY A 95 3.58 -3.66 14.21
C GLY A 95 2.72 -4.07 13.02
N VAL A 96 2.10 -3.09 12.39
CA VAL A 96 1.29 -3.24 11.17
C VAL A 96 1.56 -2.05 10.26
N ALA A 97 1.84 -2.30 9.01
CA ALA A 97 2.01 -1.26 8.00
C ALA A 97 1.78 -1.83 6.59
N GLY A 98 1.38 -0.99 5.66
CA GLY A 98 1.31 -1.35 4.24
C GLY A 98 2.70 -1.73 3.71
N ASP A 99 2.76 -2.56 2.66
CA ASP A 99 4.02 -3.09 2.10
C ASP A 99 4.96 -1.98 1.62
N GLN A 100 4.42 -0.97 0.93
CA GLN A 100 5.20 0.15 0.43
C GLN A 100 5.72 1.05 1.57
N GLN A 101 4.90 1.25 2.59
CA GLN A 101 5.25 2.01 3.79
C GLN A 101 6.28 1.25 4.64
N SER A 102 6.11 -0.05 4.78
CA SER A 102 7.11 -0.92 5.42
C SER A 102 8.45 -0.87 4.71
N ALA A 103 8.45 -0.82 3.36
CA ALA A 103 9.67 -0.68 2.59
C ALA A 103 10.34 0.68 2.78
N LEU A 104 9.54 1.78 2.85
CA LEU A 104 10.07 3.12 3.13
C LEU A 104 10.76 3.17 4.49
N PHE A 105 10.09 2.65 5.53
CA PHE A 105 10.63 2.56 6.89
C PHE A 105 11.85 1.63 6.95
N GLY A 106 11.75 0.44 6.36
CA GLY A 106 12.80 -0.58 6.37
C GLY A 106 14.08 -0.17 5.63
N GLN A 107 13.97 0.75 4.67
CA GLN A 107 15.12 1.38 4.01
C GLN A 107 15.63 2.62 4.77
N ALA A 108 15.17 2.83 6.00
CA ALA A 108 15.56 3.94 6.86
C ALA A 108 15.33 5.33 6.25
N CYS A 109 14.28 5.49 5.42
CA CYS A 109 13.87 6.79 4.89
C CYS A 109 13.11 7.60 5.97
N LEU A 110 13.76 7.87 7.09
CA LEU A 110 13.13 8.41 8.30
C LEU A 110 13.02 9.94 8.32
N GLU A 111 13.84 10.61 7.51
CA GLU A 111 13.84 12.08 7.44
C GLU A 111 13.03 12.58 6.23
N PRO A 112 12.37 13.74 6.34
CA PRO A 112 11.68 14.36 5.21
C PRO A 112 12.58 14.53 3.99
N GLY A 113 12.06 14.19 2.80
CA GLY A 113 12.78 14.18 1.53
C GLY A 113 13.50 12.86 1.21
N MET A 114 13.71 11.98 2.19
CA MET A 114 14.25 10.65 1.92
C MET A 114 13.25 9.82 1.12
N THR A 115 13.77 9.12 0.11
CA THR A 115 12.96 8.47 -0.91
C THR A 115 13.41 7.04 -1.14
N LYS A 116 12.47 6.11 -1.24
CA LYS A 116 12.73 4.77 -1.73
C LYS A 116 12.05 4.56 -3.09
N ASN A 117 12.57 3.66 -3.87
CA ASN A 117 11.91 3.18 -5.08
C ASN A 117 11.87 1.65 -5.06
N THR A 118 10.69 1.09 -5.24
CA THR A 118 10.48 -0.36 -5.38
C THR A 118 10.28 -0.69 -6.86
N TYR A 119 11.24 -1.37 -7.46
CA TYR A 119 11.15 -1.88 -8.83
C TYR A 119 10.59 -3.30 -8.84
N GLY A 120 9.48 -3.49 -9.55
CA GLY A 120 8.84 -4.77 -9.82
C GLY A 120 8.21 -4.76 -11.21
N THR A 121 7.05 -5.34 -11.38
CA THR A 121 6.22 -5.20 -12.59
C THR A 121 5.98 -3.73 -12.92
N GLY A 122 5.60 -2.96 -11.90
CA GLY A 122 5.64 -1.50 -11.89
C GLY A 122 6.81 -0.97 -11.07
N SER A 123 6.82 0.34 -10.85
CA SER A 123 7.75 1.04 -9.97
C SER A 123 6.98 1.99 -9.07
N PHE A 124 7.27 1.95 -7.75
CA PHE A 124 6.59 2.74 -6.74
C PHE A 124 7.62 3.54 -5.95
N VAL A 125 7.59 4.84 -6.19
CA VAL A 125 8.47 5.81 -5.53
C VAL A 125 7.71 6.41 -4.37
N LEU A 126 8.21 6.25 -3.14
CA LEU A 126 7.67 6.89 -1.96
C LEU A 126 8.71 7.82 -1.36
N MET A 127 8.29 9.05 -1.06
CA MET A 127 9.10 10.05 -0.38
C MET A 127 8.47 10.39 0.96
N ASN A 128 9.24 10.31 2.03
CA ASN A 128 8.84 10.82 3.34
C ASN A 128 8.59 12.32 3.24
N ALA A 129 7.37 12.76 3.56
CA ALA A 129 6.94 14.16 3.51
C ALA A 129 6.95 14.84 4.90
N GLY A 130 7.29 14.10 5.97
CA GLY A 130 7.27 14.59 7.35
C GLY A 130 5.89 14.54 8.00
N GLN A 131 5.72 15.27 9.10
CA GLN A 131 4.51 15.22 9.94
C GLN A 131 3.39 16.19 9.48
N HIS A 132 3.66 17.04 8.50
CA HIS A 132 2.62 17.88 7.91
C HIS A 132 2.07 17.23 6.66
N CYS A 133 0.74 17.06 6.60
CA CYS A 133 0.08 16.54 5.41
C CYS A 133 0.35 17.51 4.24
N PRO A 134 1.04 17.04 3.17
CA PRO A 134 1.33 17.91 2.05
C PRO A 134 0.06 18.25 1.27
N GLU A 135 0.03 19.41 0.67
CA GLU A 135 -1.00 19.77 -0.31
C GLU A 135 -1.01 18.76 -1.47
N PRO A 136 -2.18 18.48 -2.06
CA PRO A 136 -2.27 17.59 -3.21
C PRO A 136 -1.40 18.06 -4.38
N VAL A 137 -0.66 17.13 -4.98
CA VAL A 137 0.18 17.39 -6.15
C VAL A 137 -0.31 16.52 -7.30
N ASP A 138 -0.55 17.12 -8.46
CA ASP A 138 -1.02 16.40 -9.64
C ASP A 138 -0.08 15.23 -10.00
N GLY A 139 -0.69 14.06 -10.19
CA GLY A 139 0.04 12.83 -10.54
C GLY A 139 0.71 12.13 -9.35
N LEU A 140 0.62 12.66 -8.14
CA LEU A 140 1.09 12.02 -6.93
C LEU A 140 -0.06 11.71 -5.98
N LEU A 141 0.11 10.65 -5.19
CA LEU A 141 -0.80 10.31 -4.09
C LEU A 141 -0.18 10.75 -2.77
N THR A 142 -1.00 11.30 -1.88
CA THR A 142 -0.63 11.51 -0.48
C THR A 142 -1.15 10.33 0.33
N THR A 143 -0.32 9.79 1.22
CA THR A 143 -0.64 8.64 2.06
C THR A 143 -0.02 8.81 3.44
N VAL A 144 -0.52 8.08 4.43
CA VAL A 144 0.18 7.96 5.70
C VAL A 144 1.33 6.96 5.52
N ALA A 145 2.55 7.38 5.87
CA ALA A 145 3.73 6.52 5.86
C ALA A 145 3.74 5.58 7.08
N TRP A 146 3.54 6.13 8.26
CA TRP A 146 3.39 5.42 9.53
C TRP A 146 2.88 6.35 10.61
N ASP A 147 2.40 5.76 11.70
CA ASP A 147 2.20 6.43 12.99
C ASP A 147 2.89 5.60 14.07
N LEU A 148 3.84 6.18 14.77
CA LEU A 148 4.58 5.51 15.86
C LEU A 148 4.01 5.81 17.26
N GLY A 149 2.88 6.52 17.30
CA GLY A 149 2.19 6.89 18.54
C GLY A 149 2.31 8.37 18.92
N ASP A 150 3.03 9.15 18.13
CA ASP A 150 3.22 10.60 18.26
C ASP A 150 2.57 11.41 17.10
N GLY A 151 1.73 10.74 16.34
CA GLY A 151 1.03 11.26 15.18
C GLY A 151 1.59 10.77 13.85
N PRO A 152 0.85 11.00 12.75
CA PRO A 152 1.19 10.47 11.43
C PRO A 152 2.42 11.16 10.82
N THR A 153 3.27 10.35 10.21
CA THR A 153 4.21 10.79 9.19
C THR A 153 3.58 10.50 7.83
N TYR A 154 3.62 11.47 6.92
CA TYR A 154 3.05 11.36 5.58
C TYR A 154 4.09 10.99 4.54
N ALA A 155 3.64 10.46 3.41
CA ALA A 155 4.47 10.24 2.24
C ALA A 155 3.75 10.70 0.97
N LEU A 156 4.54 11.14 -0.01
CA LEU A 156 4.12 11.30 -1.39
C LEU A 156 4.50 10.04 -2.17
N GLU A 157 3.57 9.54 -2.97
CA GLU A 157 3.75 8.35 -3.80
C GLU A 157 3.58 8.67 -5.27
N GLY A 158 4.58 8.31 -6.08
CA GLY A 158 4.52 8.26 -7.53
C GLY A 158 4.48 6.80 -8.00
N SER A 159 3.53 6.47 -8.87
CA SER A 159 3.33 5.11 -9.38
C SER A 159 3.60 5.04 -10.87
N VAL A 160 4.48 4.14 -11.28
CA VAL A 160 4.73 3.78 -12.67
C VAL A 160 4.25 2.35 -12.85
N PHE A 161 3.10 2.18 -13.54
CA PHE A 161 2.42 0.88 -13.63
C PHE A 161 3.20 -0.15 -14.46
N VAL A 162 4.00 0.29 -15.41
CA VAL A 162 4.76 -0.58 -16.30
C VAL A 162 6.26 -0.23 -16.22
N ALA A 163 7.02 -0.99 -15.45
CA ALA A 163 8.48 -0.88 -15.32
C ALA A 163 9.14 -2.21 -15.76
N GLY A 164 9.31 -3.16 -14.87
CA GLY A 164 9.83 -4.48 -15.21
C GLY A 164 8.96 -5.25 -16.22
N ALA A 165 7.66 -4.96 -16.27
CA ALA A 165 6.77 -5.52 -17.29
C ALA A 165 7.15 -5.12 -18.71
N ALA A 166 7.74 -3.93 -18.90
CA ALA A 166 8.27 -3.52 -20.21
C ALA A 166 9.41 -4.44 -20.67
N ILE A 167 10.31 -4.79 -19.76
CA ILE A 167 11.44 -5.69 -20.04
C ILE A 167 10.91 -7.10 -20.37
N GLN A 168 9.90 -7.57 -19.62
CA GLN A 168 9.26 -8.85 -19.92
C GLN A 168 8.61 -8.82 -21.30
N TRP A 169 7.95 -7.73 -21.67
CA TRP A 169 7.36 -7.57 -23.01
C TRP A 169 8.42 -7.58 -24.12
N LEU A 170 9.58 -6.94 -23.94
CA LEU A 170 10.70 -7.01 -24.91
C LEU A 170 11.17 -8.45 -25.10
N ARG A 171 11.18 -9.27 -24.04
CA ARG A 171 11.53 -10.67 -24.09
C ARG A 171 10.42 -11.53 -24.71
N ASP A 172 9.21 -11.46 -24.12
CA ASP A 172 8.14 -12.42 -24.40
C ASP A 172 7.24 -11.99 -25.57
N GLY A 173 7.05 -10.68 -25.76
CA GLY A 173 6.21 -10.12 -26.80
C GLY A 173 6.97 -9.86 -28.10
N LEU A 174 8.13 -9.24 -28.05
CA LEU A 174 8.94 -8.93 -29.23
C LEU A 174 10.03 -9.95 -29.52
N GLY A 175 10.49 -10.73 -28.52
CA GLY A 175 11.56 -11.71 -28.70
C GLY A 175 12.92 -11.11 -29.08
N ILE A 176 13.17 -9.82 -28.75
CA ILE A 176 14.42 -9.14 -29.07
C ILE A 176 15.51 -9.35 -28.03
N ILE A 177 15.18 -9.89 -26.88
CA ILE A 177 16.08 -10.37 -25.84
C ILE A 177 15.65 -11.77 -25.39
N SER A 178 16.57 -12.57 -24.90
CA SER A 178 16.30 -13.92 -24.36
C SER A 178 16.15 -13.90 -22.85
N GLN A 179 16.86 -13.00 -22.18
CA GLN A 179 16.86 -12.84 -20.72
C GLN A 179 16.83 -11.36 -20.34
N ALA A 180 16.15 -11.02 -19.25
CA ALA A 180 16.06 -9.65 -18.76
C ALA A 180 17.44 -9.04 -18.39
N SER A 181 18.40 -9.87 -18.00
CA SER A 181 19.77 -9.46 -17.67
C SER A 181 20.56 -8.89 -18.86
N GLU A 182 20.17 -9.21 -20.09
CA GLU A 182 20.85 -8.72 -21.30
C GLU A 182 20.63 -7.22 -21.55
N ILE A 183 19.56 -6.66 -20.99
CA ILE A 183 19.18 -5.23 -21.22
C ILE A 183 20.30 -4.26 -20.80
N GLY A 184 20.97 -4.54 -19.68
CA GLY A 184 22.03 -3.68 -19.20
C GLY A 184 23.19 -3.56 -20.20
N ASP A 185 23.61 -4.69 -20.73
CA ASP A 185 24.71 -4.76 -21.71
C ASP A 185 24.30 -4.12 -23.04
N PHE A 186 23.09 -4.37 -23.51
CA PHE A 186 22.57 -3.71 -24.72
C PHE A 186 22.48 -2.19 -24.55
N ALA A 187 21.96 -1.72 -23.44
CA ALA A 187 21.88 -0.28 -23.16
C ALA A 187 23.27 0.37 -23.07
N ALA A 188 24.24 -0.31 -22.47
CA ALA A 188 25.62 0.16 -22.37
C ALA A 188 26.39 0.15 -23.70
N SER A 189 25.93 -0.63 -24.70
CA SER A 189 26.59 -0.76 -26.01
C SER A 189 26.31 0.42 -26.94
N VAL A 190 25.36 1.28 -26.63
CA VAL A 190 25.00 2.48 -27.43
C VAL A 190 25.32 3.75 -26.65
N THR A 191 25.65 4.83 -27.36
CA THR A 191 25.97 6.12 -26.75
C THR A 191 24.75 6.96 -26.41
N ASP A 192 23.65 6.75 -27.14
CA ASP A 192 22.40 7.46 -26.98
C ASP A 192 21.24 6.61 -27.51
N ASN A 193 20.02 7.10 -27.38
CA ASN A 193 18.81 6.43 -27.88
C ASN A 193 18.48 6.70 -29.34
N SER A 194 19.33 7.44 -30.08
CA SER A 194 19.12 7.80 -31.49
C SER A 194 17.73 8.38 -31.80
N GLY A 195 17.14 9.08 -30.83
CA GLY A 195 15.78 9.66 -30.96
C GLY A 195 14.63 8.65 -30.82
N VAL A 196 14.90 7.41 -30.43
CA VAL A 196 13.87 6.39 -30.17
C VAL A 196 13.38 6.50 -28.74
N TYR A 197 12.06 6.61 -28.58
CA TYR A 197 11.40 6.64 -27.27
C TYR A 197 10.40 5.50 -27.21
N PHE A 198 10.38 4.82 -26.06
CA PHE A 198 9.42 3.77 -25.77
C PHE A 198 8.49 4.20 -24.65
N VAL A 199 7.18 4.28 -24.93
CA VAL A 199 6.14 4.65 -23.97
C VAL A 199 5.33 3.40 -23.64
N PRO A 200 5.53 2.78 -22.47
CA PRO A 200 4.87 1.53 -22.11
C PRO A 200 3.44 1.76 -21.58
N ALA A 201 2.54 2.23 -22.45
CA ALA A 201 1.14 2.53 -22.10
C ALA A 201 0.24 1.27 -22.17
N PHE A 202 0.68 0.13 -21.60
CA PHE A 202 -0.06 -1.13 -21.66
C PHE A 202 -1.27 -1.19 -20.70
N ALA A 203 -1.38 -0.25 -19.79
CA ALA A 203 -2.48 -0.15 -18.83
C ALA A 203 -3.48 0.97 -19.14
N GLY A 204 -3.32 1.63 -20.27
CA GLY A 204 -4.14 2.77 -20.68
C GLY A 204 -3.48 4.12 -20.51
#